data_1085fa02e99c91056525edde121e82b9
#
_entry.id   1085fa02e99c91056525edde121e82b9
#
_cell.length_a   1.000
_cell.length_b   1.000
_cell.length_c   1.000
_cell.angle_alpha   90.00
_cell.angle_beta   90.00
_cell.angle_gamma   90.00
#
_symmetry.space_group_name_H-M   'P 1'
#
loop_
_entity.id
_entity.type
_entity.pdbx_description
1 polymer ?
#
loop_
_entity_poly.entity_id
_entity_poly.type
_entity_poly.pdbx_seq_one_letter_code
_entity_poly.pdbx_strand_id
1 'polypeptide(L)'
;MAPPKTNLSVKPENVEVAVTNLPEPKPTTRRSKICLLAVILAILIVGTTLVFGAVHLYNHVHRKDKFDSVSKVHGRKIPEHIQVDYDNKIIFASNDEDGEIDGLVALHNYDKKMLAFKDLTNGRCYIDVLGETFEEGLTFWSAQEGKERTLVTRYFRYIREPIDLDVLRTFAGQHIADHCAGVPTHWIVVISKEEAESQEKSANGTTVQFICRPKIILVQNVQEILSA
;
A
#
# COMPACT_ATOMS: atom_id res chain seq x y z
N MET A 1 55.50 -60.17 -34.86
CA MET A 1 54.76 -61.26 -34.21
C MET A 1 53.30 -61.04 -34.44
N ALA A 2 52.65 -61.81 -35.30
CA ALA A 2 51.21 -61.68 -35.61
C ALA A 2 50.44 -62.71 -34.78
N PRO A 3 49.24 -62.38 -34.27
CA PRO A 3 48.41 -63.33 -33.54
C PRO A 3 47.65 -64.26 -34.52
N PRO A 4 47.29 -65.45 -34.10
CA PRO A 4 46.69 -66.49 -34.97
C PRO A 4 45.19 -66.22 -35.18
N LYS A 5 44.75 -66.47 -36.43
CA LYS A 5 43.32 -66.45 -36.82
C LYS A 5 42.72 -67.84 -36.48
N THR A 6 41.74 -67.82 -35.58
CA THR A 6 40.88 -68.97 -35.34
C THR A 6 39.53 -68.75 -36.03
N ASN A 7 39.34 -69.55 -37.11
CA ASN A 7 38.06 -69.71 -37.81
C ASN A 7 37.21 -70.73 -37.03
N LEU A 8 36.13 -70.24 -36.41
CA LEU A 8 35.07 -71.11 -35.89
C LEU A 8 33.87 -71.00 -36.85
N SER A 9 33.71 -72.01 -37.66
CA SER A 9 32.52 -72.25 -38.49
C SER A 9 31.41 -72.78 -37.56
N VAL A 10 30.40 -71.95 -37.28
CA VAL A 10 29.20 -72.41 -36.58
C VAL A 10 28.11 -72.63 -37.63
N LYS A 11 27.65 -73.86 -37.70
CA LYS A 11 26.56 -74.36 -38.53
C LYS A 11 25.23 -73.75 -37.99
N PRO A 12 24.34 -73.19 -38.86
CA PRO A 12 23.05 -72.67 -38.39
C PRO A 12 22.10 -73.85 -38.08
N GLU A 13 21.80 -74.03 -36.85
CA GLU A 13 20.74 -74.88 -36.36
C GLU A 13 19.40 -74.14 -36.48
N ASN A 14 18.49 -74.73 -37.29
CA ASN A 14 17.16 -74.22 -37.49
C ASN A 14 16.39 -74.24 -36.14
N VAL A 15 16.30 -73.14 -35.50
CA VAL A 15 15.37 -72.92 -34.35
C VAL A 15 14.01 -72.45 -34.90
N GLU A 16 13.08 -73.39 -34.97
CA GLU A 16 11.68 -73.15 -35.27
C GLU A 16 11.08 -72.40 -34.10
N VAL A 17 10.97 -71.03 -34.24
CA VAL A 17 10.38 -70.17 -33.24
C VAL A 17 8.87 -70.37 -33.32
N ALA A 18 8.33 -71.13 -32.37
CA ALA A 18 6.89 -71.19 -32.16
C ALA A 18 6.38 -69.76 -31.78
N VAL A 19 5.74 -69.13 -32.74
CA VAL A 19 5.04 -67.86 -32.53
C VAL A 19 3.81 -68.13 -31.62
N THR A 20 4.02 -68.06 -30.33
CA THR A 20 2.93 -68.01 -29.37
C THR A 20 2.17 -66.67 -29.58
N ASN A 21 0.96 -66.78 -30.14
CA ASN A 21 0.01 -65.67 -30.23
C ASN A 21 -0.28 -65.14 -28.81
N LEU A 22 0.47 -64.11 -28.38
CA LEU A 22 0.14 -63.32 -27.22
C LEU A 22 -1.21 -62.61 -27.50
N PRO A 23 -2.19 -62.73 -26.60
CA PRO A 23 -3.46 -62.00 -26.77
C PRO A 23 -3.16 -60.51 -26.75
N GLU A 24 -3.54 -59.80 -27.82
CA GLU A 24 -3.49 -58.36 -27.94
C GLU A 24 -4.18 -57.73 -26.72
N PRO A 25 -3.52 -56.82 -25.91
CA PRO A 25 -4.11 -56.17 -24.80
C PRO A 25 -5.26 -55.27 -25.29
N LYS A 26 -6.50 -55.69 -25.05
CA LYS A 26 -7.69 -54.86 -25.34
C LYS A 26 -7.50 -53.48 -24.69
N PRO A 27 -7.54 -52.37 -25.45
CA PRO A 27 -7.41 -51.04 -24.88
C PRO A 27 -8.58 -50.80 -23.88
N THR A 28 -8.23 -50.70 -22.60
CA THR A 28 -9.22 -50.42 -21.56
C THR A 28 -9.64 -48.95 -21.71
N THR A 29 -10.72 -48.69 -22.39
CA THR A 29 -11.36 -47.37 -22.66
C THR A 29 -11.52 -46.51 -21.39
N ARG A 30 -11.46 -47.09 -20.21
CA ARG A 30 -11.54 -46.42 -18.92
C ARG A 30 -10.25 -45.67 -18.53
N ARG A 31 -9.08 -46.21 -18.88
CA ARG A 31 -7.77 -45.55 -18.64
C ARG A 31 -7.60 -44.31 -19.54
N SER A 32 -8.06 -44.39 -20.77
CA SER A 32 -8.02 -43.26 -21.71
C SER A 32 -8.82 -42.03 -21.22
N LYS A 33 -10.01 -42.24 -20.61
CA LYS A 33 -10.84 -41.16 -20.10
C LYS A 33 -10.22 -40.48 -18.86
N ILE A 34 -9.57 -41.23 -17.99
CA ILE A 34 -8.89 -40.69 -16.81
C ILE A 34 -7.66 -39.87 -17.23
N CYS A 35 -6.87 -40.34 -18.20
CA CYS A 35 -5.74 -39.59 -18.75
C CYS A 35 -6.20 -38.29 -19.42
N LEU A 36 -7.31 -38.28 -20.15
CA LEU A 36 -7.88 -37.08 -20.77
C LEU A 36 -8.31 -36.05 -19.72
N LEU A 37 -9.02 -36.50 -18.67
CA LEU A 37 -9.43 -35.63 -17.57
C LEU A 37 -8.22 -35.01 -16.83
N ALA A 38 -7.16 -35.81 -16.59
CA ALA A 38 -5.94 -35.31 -15.95
C ALA A 38 -5.24 -34.25 -16.82
N VAL A 39 -5.20 -34.43 -18.13
CA VAL A 39 -4.62 -33.43 -19.06
C VAL A 39 -5.45 -32.14 -19.07
N ILE A 40 -6.78 -32.24 -19.11
CA ILE A 40 -7.65 -31.07 -19.08
C ILE A 40 -7.46 -30.30 -17.75
N LEU A 41 -7.41 -31.02 -16.63
CA LEU A 41 -7.18 -30.42 -15.33
C LEU A 41 -5.81 -29.72 -15.25
N ALA A 42 -4.77 -30.35 -15.76
CA ALA A 42 -3.43 -29.74 -15.81
C ALA A 42 -3.42 -28.46 -16.66
N ILE A 43 -4.08 -28.45 -17.82
CA ILE A 43 -4.21 -27.25 -18.66
C ILE A 43 -4.97 -26.14 -17.95
N LEU A 44 -6.04 -26.44 -17.22
CA LEU A 44 -6.79 -25.48 -16.45
C LEU A 44 -5.94 -24.87 -15.32
N ILE A 45 -5.18 -25.68 -14.59
CA ILE A 45 -4.28 -25.18 -13.52
C ILE A 45 -3.22 -24.27 -14.11
N VAL A 46 -2.53 -24.70 -15.18
CA VAL A 46 -1.50 -23.88 -15.83
C VAL A 46 -2.10 -22.61 -16.41
N GLY A 47 -3.26 -22.68 -17.05
CA GLY A 47 -3.95 -21.51 -17.59
C GLY A 47 -4.34 -20.49 -16.51
N THR A 48 -4.91 -20.98 -15.41
CA THR A 48 -5.29 -20.08 -14.28
C THR A 48 -4.06 -19.45 -13.64
N THR A 49 -2.97 -20.20 -13.40
CA THR A 49 -1.74 -19.65 -12.82
C THR A 49 -1.09 -18.60 -13.72
N LEU A 50 -1.09 -18.81 -15.04
CA LEU A 50 -0.58 -17.82 -15.99
C LEU A 50 -1.42 -16.53 -16.01
N VAL A 51 -2.76 -16.65 -15.99
CA VAL A 51 -3.64 -15.48 -15.95
C VAL A 51 -3.44 -14.69 -14.65
N PHE A 52 -3.46 -15.39 -13.49
CA PHE A 52 -3.22 -14.72 -12.21
C PHE A 52 -1.83 -14.09 -12.13
N GLY A 53 -0.80 -14.79 -12.60
CA GLY A 53 0.57 -14.26 -12.67
C GLY A 53 0.67 -13.03 -13.57
N ALA A 54 0.02 -13.04 -14.73
CA ALA A 54 0.02 -11.91 -15.65
C ALA A 54 -0.74 -10.70 -15.06
N VAL A 55 -1.90 -10.91 -14.45
CA VAL A 55 -2.66 -9.83 -13.78
C VAL A 55 -1.88 -9.26 -12.60
N HIS A 56 -1.26 -10.10 -11.79
CA HIS A 56 -0.44 -9.65 -10.67
C HIS A 56 0.76 -8.81 -11.15
N LEU A 57 1.47 -9.29 -12.17
CA LEU A 57 2.60 -8.58 -12.75
C LEU A 57 2.16 -7.26 -13.40
N TYR A 58 1.04 -7.27 -14.14
CA TYR A 58 0.47 -6.06 -14.73
C TYR A 58 0.15 -5.01 -13.66
N ASN A 59 -0.54 -5.39 -12.60
CA ASN A 59 -0.89 -4.49 -11.50
C ASN A 59 0.37 -3.99 -10.78
N HIS A 60 1.41 -4.81 -10.62
CA HIS A 60 2.65 -4.40 -9.97
C HIS A 60 3.44 -3.40 -10.82
N VAL A 61 3.54 -3.63 -12.13
CA VAL A 61 4.28 -2.76 -13.06
C VAL A 61 3.55 -1.43 -13.32
N HIS A 62 2.20 -1.41 -13.27
CA HIS A 62 1.39 -0.23 -13.56
C HIS A 62 0.91 0.50 -12.30
N ARG A 63 1.39 0.11 -11.10
CA ARG A 63 1.13 0.87 -9.88
C ARG A 63 1.77 2.25 -9.99
N LYS A 64 0.93 3.26 -9.87
CA LYS A 64 1.40 4.63 -9.80
C LYS A 64 1.70 4.97 -8.35
N ASP A 65 2.94 5.25 -8.05
CA ASP A 65 3.45 5.54 -6.70
C ASP A 65 3.52 7.04 -6.39
N LYS A 66 3.25 7.91 -7.37
CA LYS A 66 3.27 9.36 -7.22
C LYS A 66 2.07 10.00 -7.89
N PHE A 67 1.44 10.93 -7.18
CA PHE A 67 0.32 11.72 -7.65
C PHE A 67 0.59 13.19 -7.32
N ASP A 68 0.16 14.08 -8.20
CA ASP A 68 0.17 15.51 -7.94
C ASP A 68 -1.26 16.02 -7.88
N SER A 69 -1.59 16.80 -6.87
CA SER A 69 -2.88 17.45 -6.73
C SER A 69 -2.72 18.92 -6.41
N VAL A 70 -3.79 19.67 -6.49
CA VAL A 70 -3.80 21.09 -6.15
C VAL A 70 -4.90 21.35 -5.15
N SER A 71 -4.51 21.81 -3.97
CA SER A 71 -5.45 22.24 -2.96
C SER A 71 -5.71 23.74 -3.05
N LYS A 72 -6.96 24.16 -2.87
CA LYS A 72 -7.35 25.57 -2.86
C LYS A 72 -7.72 26.02 -1.45
N VAL A 73 -6.94 26.95 -0.92
CA VAL A 73 -7.13 27.54 0.40
C VAL A 73 -7.29 29.05 0.25
N HIS A 74 -8.39 29.61 0.71
CA HIS A 74 -8.68 31.06 0.61
C HIS A 74 -8.44 31.63 -0.79
N GLY A 75 -8.76 30.86 -1.83
CA GLY A 75 -8.58 31.27 -3.22
C GLY A 75 -7.19 31.03 -3.82
N ARG A 76 -6.20 30.62 -3.02
CA ARG A 76 -4.86 30.25 -3.46
C ARG A 76 -4.76 28.78 -3.81
N LYS A 77 -3.93 28.47 -4.79
CA LYS A 77 -3.62 27.10 -5.21
C LYS A 77 -2.32 26.66 -4.57
N ILE A 78 -2.38 25.55 -3.87
CA ILE A 78 -1.25 24.93 -3.19
C ILE A 78 -0.97 23.61 -3.90
N PRO A 79 0.19 23.43 -4.53
CA PRO A 79 0.58 22.12 -5.05
C PRO A 79 0.79 21.14 -3.88
N GLU A 80 0.31 19.93 -4.08
CA GLU A 80 0.51 18.82 -3.16
C GLU A 80 1.14 17.66 -3.89
N HIS A 81 2.16 17.08 -3.28
CA HIS A 81 2.86 15.92 -3.78
C HIS A 81 2.54 14.71 -2.91
N ILE A 82 1.96 13.70 -3.54
CA ILE A 82 1.55 12.46 -2.88
C ILE A 82 2.45 11.33 -3.36
N GLN A 83 3.04 10.61 -2.42
CA GLN A 83 3.84 9.42 -2.68
C GLN A 83 3.27 8.22 -1.93
N VAL A 84 3.13 7.09 -2.63
CA VAL A 84 2.56 5.85 -2.09
C VAL A 84 3.62 4.78 -1.97
N ASP A 85 3.78 4.26 -0.77
CA ASP A 85 4.54 3.04 -0.49
C ASP A 85 3.56 1.88 -0.30
N TYR A 86 3.42 1.07 -1.33
CA TYR A 86 2.48 -0.06 -1.34
C TYR A 86 2.91 -1.19 -0.42
N ASP A 87 4.22 -1.37 -0.23
CA ASP A 87 4.76 -2.49 0.54
C ASP A 87 4.53 -2.28 2.04
N ASN A 88 4.70 -1.03 2.50
CA ASN A 88 4.48 -0.65 3.89
C ASN A 88 3.08 -0.05 4.13
N LYS A 89 2.23 0.04 3.11
CA LYS A 89 0.92 0.69 3.15
C LYS A 89 0.96 2.09 3.77
N ILE A 90 1.88 2.89 3.25
CA ILE A 90 2.09 4.26 3.69
C ILE A 90 1.78 5.21 2.54
N ILE A 91 1.11 6.31 2.86
CA ILE A 91 0.92 7.42 1.93
C ILE A 91 1.55 8.66 2.56
N PHE A 92 2.47 9.27 1.82
CA PHE A 92 3.01 10.59 2.15
C PHE A 92 2.27 11.65 1.35
N ALA A 93 1.88 12.73 2.00
CA ALA A 93 1.34 13.91 1.35
C ALA A 93 2.12 15.12 1.84
N SER A 94 2.66 15.91 0.94
CA SER A 94 3.44 17.10 1.28
C SER A 94 3.00 18.30 0.46
N ASN A 95 3.11 19.47 1.06
CA ASN A 95 3.03 20.75 0.37
C ASN A 95 4.24 21.60 0.75
N ASP A 96 4.66 22.44 -0.17
CA ASP A 96 5.74 23.37 0.06
C ASP A 96 5.26 24.59 0.88
N GLU A 97 6.17 25.21 1.62
CA GLU A 97 5.93 26.46 2.29
C GLU A 97 5.76 27.57 1.25
N ASP A 98 4.68 28.35 1.37
CA ASP A 98 4.40 29.52 0.53
C ASP A 98 4.04 30.73 1.40
N GLY A 99 5.03 31.32 2.07
CA GLY A 99 4.95 32.54 2.85
C GLY A 99 3.80 32.67 3.87
N GLU A 100 2.58 32.37 3.47
CA GLU A 100 1.38 32.36 4.32
C GLU A 100 0.91 30.93 4.67
N ILE A 101 1.48 29.91 4.04
CA ILE A 101 1.11 28.50 4.19
C ILE A 101 2.33 27.76 4.71
N ASP A 102 2.17 27.13 5.87
CA ASP A 102 3.24 26.36 6.48
C ASP A 102 3.54 25.12 5.61
N GLY A 103 4.82 24.82 5.44
CA GLY A 103 5.26 23.57 4.84
C GLY A 103 4.85 22.40 5.73
N LEU A 104 4.13 21.44 5.16
CA LEU A 104 3.60 20.30 5.90
C LEU A 104 3.95 19.00 5.18
N VAL A 105 4.35 18.00 5.94
CA VAL A 105 4.48 16.62 5.46
C VAL A 105 3.63 15.71 6.32
N ALA A 106 2.65 15.05 5.70
CA ALA A 106 1.80 14.08 6.35
C ALA A 106 2.22 12.67 5.98
N LEU A 107 2.25 11.78 6.97
CA LEU A 107 2.48 10.36 6.82
C LEU A 107 1.27 9.59 7.32
N HIS A 108 0.57 8.90 6.42
CA HIS A 108 -0.54 8.01 6.72
C HIS A 108 -0.03 6.59 6.80
N ASN A 109 0.04 6.01 8.00
CA ASN A 109 0.43 4.61 8.20
C ASN A 109 -0.81 3.77 8.45
N TYR A 110 -1.27 3.08 7.42
CA TYR A 110 -2.52 2.33 7.45
C TYR A 110 -2.42 1.03 8.25
N ASP A 111 -1.25 0.40 8.31
CA ASP A 111 -1.04 -0.80 9.13
C ASP A 111 -1.11 -0.48 10.63
N LYS A 112 -0.64 0.69 11.02
CA LYS A 112 -0.70 1.16 12.42
C LYS A 112 -1.95 1.96 12.74
N LYS A 113 -2.76 2.29 11.73
CA LYS A 113 -3.92 3.18 11.89
C LYS A 113 -3.56 4.53 12.50
N MET A 114 -2.42 5.07 12.10
CA MET A 114 -1.85 6.29 12.64
C MET A 114 -1.53 7.27 11.53
N LEU A 115 -1.72 8.54 11.84
CA LEU A 115 -1.43 9.67 10.98
C LEU A 115 -0.46 10.59 11.71
N ALA A 116 0.59 11.02 11.03
CA ALA A 116 1.54 12.00 11.56
C ALA A 116 1.63 13.20 10.63
N PHE A 117 1.60 14.40 11.19
CA PHE A 117 1.80 15.65 10.49
C PHE A 117 3.07 16.32 11.01
N LYS A 118 4.05 16.49 10.16
CA LYS A 118 5.24 17.25 10.49
C LYS A 118 5.10 18.66 9.91
N ASP A 119 4.95 19.62 10.80
CA ASP A 119 4.96 21.05 10.50
C ASP A 119 6.42 21.50 10.39
N LEU A 120 6.85 21.77 9.17
CA LEU A 120 8.23 22.14 8.88
C LEU A 120 8.54 23.58 9.32
N THR A 121 7.53 24.45 9.27
CA THR A 121 7.67 25.87 9.63
C THR A 121 7.81 26.05 11.13
N ASN A 122 7.00 25.36 11.92
CA ASN A 122 7.02 25.48 13.38
C ASN A 122 7.87 24.40 14.07
N GLY A 123 8.43 23.46 13.33
CA GLY A 123 9.29 22.40 13.85
C GLY A 123 8.59 21.52 14.88
N ARG A 124 7.40 21.01 14.57
CA ARG A 124 6.60 20.15 15.43
C ARG A 124 6.00 18.98 14.64
N CYS A 125 5.74 17.90 15.34
CA CYS A 125 5.02 16.77 14.79
C CYS A 125 3.71 16.53 15.58
N TYR A 126 2.66 16.18 14.87
CA TYR A 126 1.34 15.95 15.46
C TYR A 126 0.84 14.58 15.05
N ILE A 127 0.27 13.85 16.00
CA ILE A 127 -0.20 12.48 15.81
C ILE A 127 -1.71 12.43 15.97
N ASP A 128 -2.37 11.71 15.07
CA ASP A 128 -3.80 11.43 15.10
C ASP A 128 -4.06 9.96 14.74
N VAL A 129 -5.28 9.51 14.97
CA VAL A 129 -5.73 8.17 14.60
C VAL A 129 -6.27 8.20 13.17
N LEU A 130 -5.85 7.23 12.37
CA LEU A 130 -6.31 7.03 11.00
C LEU A 130 -7.50 6.08 10.97
N GLY A 131 -8.68 6.58 10.57
CA GLY A 131 -9.92 5.79 10.53
C GLY A 131 -10.11 4.96 9.26
N GLU A 132 -9.52 5.38 8.14
CA GLU A 132 -9.67 4.78 6.83
C GLU A 132 -8.74 3.58 6.60
N THR A 133 -9.04 2.78 5.58
CA THR A 133 -8.18 1.71 5.08
C THR A 133 -7.21 2.23 4.01
N PHE A 134 -6.17 1.44 3.71
CA PHE A 134 -5.21 1.80 2.66
C PHE A 134 -5.87 1.95 1.30
N GLU A 135 -6.80 1.07 0.95
CA GLU A 135 -7.53 1.09 -0.30
C GLU A 135 -8.44 2.32 -0.44
N GLU A 136 -9.06 2.74 0.66
CA GLU A 136 -9.85 3.98 0.72
C GLU A 136 -8.97 5.21 0.53
N GLY A 137 -7.84 5.28 1.26
CA GLY A 137 -6.86 6.35 1.11
C GLY A 137 -6.28 6.41 -0.29
N LEU A 138 -5.89 5.28 -0.88
CA LEU A 138 -5.38 5.22 -2.25
C LEU A 138 -6.43 5.68 -3.26
N THR A 139 -7.68 5.23 -3.11
CA THR A 139 -8.80 5.65 -3.97
C THR A 139 -9.04 7.15 -3.86
N PHE A 140 -9.01 7.68 -2.64
CA PHE A 140 -9.16 9.12 -2.39
C PHE A 140 -8.06 9.91 -3.11
N TRP A 141 -6.79 9.59 -2.89
CA TRP A 141 -5.67 10.35 -3.46
C TRP A 141 -5.59 10.23 -4.99
N SER A 142 -5.80 9.03 -5.54
CA SER A 142 -5.82 8.83 -6.99
C SER A 142 -6.96 9.58 -7.68
N ALA A 143 -8.11 9.69 -7.02
CA ALA A 143 -9.24 10.46 -7.53
C ALA A 143 -8.99 11.99 -7.55
N GLN A 144 -8.03 12.48 -6.76
CA GLN A 144 -7.63 13.89 -6.69
C GLN A 144 -6.56 14.26 -7.71
N GLU A 145 -5.96 13.30 -8.40
CA GLU A 145 -4.90 13.56 -9.37
C GLU A 145 -5.33 14.58 -10.43
N GLY A 146 -4.53 15.64 -10.58
CA GLY A 146 -4.76 16.71 -11.53
C GLY A 146 -6.01 17.56 -11.26
N LYS A 147 -6.69 17.37 -10.13
CA LYS A 147 -7.89 18.14 -9.77
C LYS A 147 -7.59 19.20 -8.72
N GLU A 148 -8.36 20.27 -8.78
CA GLU A 148 -8.40 21.26 -7.68
C GLU A 148 -9.42 20.82 -6.64
N ARG A 149 -9.04 20.82 -5.37
CA ARG A 149 -9.96 20.59 -4.26
C ARG A 149 -10.00 21.81 -3.34
N THR A 150 -11.17 22.14 -2.86
CA THR A 150 -11.33 23.17 -1.82
C THR A 150 -11.16 22.50 -0.47
N LEU A 151 -10.29 23.05 0.35
CA LEU A 151 -10.03 22.52 1.68
C LEU A 151 -10.95 23.15 2.71
N VAL A 152 -11.39 22.34 3.67
CA VAL A 152 -12.21 22.78 4.79
C VAL A 152 -11.31 22.99 5.99
N THR A 153 -11.47 24.11 6.67
CA THR A 153 -10.73 24.43 7.89
C THR A 153 -11.18 23.48 9.02
N ARG A 154 -10.23 22.79 9.61
CA ARG A 154 -10.45 21.99 10.84
C ARG A 154 -9.70 22.62 12.00
N TYR A 155 -10.26 22.50 13.18
CA TYR A 155 -9.66 22.99 14.40
C TYR A 155 -9.13 21.83 15.21
N PHE A 156 -7.91 21.97 15.72
CA PHE A 156 -7.26 20.94 16.52
C PHE A 156 -6.78 21.54 17.82
N ARG A 157 -6.84 20.74 18.87
CA ARG A 157 -6.17 21.01 20.14
C ARG A 157 -5.07 19.95 20.29
N TYR A 158 -3.87 20.35 20.63
CA TYR A 158 -2.82 19.39 20.92
C TYR A 158 -2.59 19.27 22.43
N ILE A 159 -2.18 18.07 22.86
CA ILE A 159 -1.77 17.81 24.24
C ILE A 159 -0.37 18.40 24.40
N ARG A 160 -0.20 19.26 25.41
CA ARG A 160 1.03 20.04 25.61
C ARG A 160 2.27 19.18 25.86
N GLU A 161 2.10 18.09 26.61
CA GLU A 161 3.20 17.18 26.90
C GLU A 161 3.61 16.44 25.63
N PRO A 162 4.89 16.55 25.22
CA PRO A 162 5.36 15.83 24.06
C PRO A 162 5.41 14.33 24.33
N ILE A 163 5.15 13.55 23.30
CA ILE A 163 5.25 12.11 23.34
C ILE A 163 6.74 11.75 23.26
N ASP A 164 7.19 10.87 24.14
CA ASP A 164 8.53 10.28 24.04
C ASP A 164 8.68 9.46 22.74
N LEU A 165 9.81 9.57 22.08
CA LEU A 165 10.06 8.95 20.77
C LEU A 165 10.03 7.42 20.84
N ASP A 166 10.50 6.81 21.94
CA ASP A 166 10.48 5.36 22.11
C ASP A 166 9.06 4.86 22.39
N VAL A 167 8.28 5.63 23.13
CA VAL A 167 6.84 5.39 23.31
C VAL A 167 6.13 5.48 21.96
N LEU A 168 6.40 6.53 21.19
CA LEU A 168 5.82 6.71 19.84
C LEU A 168 6.16 5.51 18.93
N ARG A 169 7.42 5.08 18.93
CA ARG A 169 7.88 3.91 18.15
C ARG A 169 7.13 2.64 18.52
N THR A 170 6.82 2.47 19.78
CA THR A 170 6.14 1.27 20.29
C THR A 170 4.72 1.16 19.78
N PHE A 171 3.91 2.23 19.81
CA PHE A 171 2.51 2.15 19.42
C PHE A 171 2.24 2.58 17.96
N ALA A 172 2.96 3.59 17.44
CA ALA A 172 2.75 4.11 16.09
C ALA A 172 3.70 3.50 15.05
N GLY A 173 4.74 2.82 15.51
CA GLY A 173 5.72 2.12 14.67
C GLY A 173 6.88 3.00 14.22
N GLN A 174 7.89 2.34 13.62
CA GLN A 174 9.15 2.95 13.25
C GLN A 174 8.98 4.11 12.26
N HIS A 175 8.15 3.93 11.23
CA HIS A 175 7.97 4.95 10.18
C HIS A 175 7.44 6.29 10.74
N ILE A 176 6.47 6.23 11.66
CA ILE A 176 5.94 7.43 12.33
C ILE A 176 7.01 8.05 13.23
N ALA A 177 7.73 7.22 14.00
CA ALA A 177 8.78 7.70 14.89
C ALA A 177 9.92 8.39 14.11
N ASP A 178 10.35 7.80 13.00
CA ASP A 178 11.41 8.37 12.15
C ASP A 178 10.93 9.65 11.46
N HIS A 179 9.66 9.68 11.02
CA HIS A 179 9.06 10.86 10.43
C HIS A 179 9.06 12.06 11.41
N CYS A 180 8.70 11.82 12.66
CA CYS A 180 8.65 12.84 13.71
C CYS A 180 10.01 13.09 14.40
N ALA A 181 11.05 12.33 14.05
CA ALA A 181 12.35 12.47 14.70
C ALA A 181 12.90 13.91 14.62
N GLY A 182 13.55 14.36 15.70
CA GLY A 182 14.20 15.67 15.80
C GLY A 182 13.26 16.84 16.13
N VAL A 183 11.96 16.61 16.30
CA VAL A 183 10.99 17.65 16.68
C VAL A 183 10.06 17.13 17.79
N PRO A 184 9.56 18.02 18.68
CA PRO A 184 8.57 17.64 19.67
C PRO A 184 7.29 17.11 18.99
N THR A 185 6.82 15.97 19.49
CA THR A 185 5.65 15.28 18.94
C THR A 185 4.48 15.34 19.93
N HIS A 186 3.30 15.67 19.45
CA HIS A 186 2.13 15.87 20.28
C HIS A 186 0.92 15.13 19.72
N TRP A 187 0.06 14.62 20.61
CA TRP A 187 -1.28 14.19 20.24
C TRP A 187 -2.15 15.37 19.89
N ILE A 188 -2.98 15.21 18.85
CA ILE A 188 -4.03 16.17 18.52
C ILE A 188 -5.40 15.54 18.71
N VAL A 189 -6.36 16.43 18.96
CA VAL A 189 -7.78 16.10 19.06
C VAL A 189 -8.53 17.11 18.20
N VAL A 190 -9.39 16.62 17.32
CA VAL A 190 -10.28 17.45 16.52
C VAL A 190 -11.31 18.10 17.46
N ILE A 191 -11.50 19.39 17.35
CA ILE A 191 -12.48 20.18 18.14
C ILE A 191 -13.43 20.92 17.21
N SER A 192 -14.59 21.30 17.71
CA SER A 192 -15.52 22.13 16.95
C SER A 192 -15.01 23.58 16.84
N LYS A 193 -15.56 24.32 15.89
CA LYS A 193 -15.25 25.74 15.74
C LYS A 193 -15.64 26.52 16.98
N GLU A 194 -16.79 26.22 17.54
CA GLU A 194 -17.35 26.89 18.76
C GLU A 194 -16.46 26.63 19.97
N GLU A 195 -15.96 25.40 20.11
CA GLU A 195 -15.01 25.05 21.15
C GLU A 195 -13.69 25.82 20.99
N ALA A 196 -13.15 25.90 19.76
CA ALA A 196 -11.95 26.66 19.48
C ALA A 196 -12.11 28.15 19.85
N GLU A 197 -13.19 28.77 19.39
CA GLU A 197 -13.48 30.17 19.69
C GLU A 197 -13.74 30.46 21.22
N SER A 198 -14.36 29.52 21.92
CA SER A 198 -14.60 29.65 23.36
C SER A 198 -13.31 29.58 24.16
N GLN A 199 -12.39 28.72 23.75
CA GLN A 199 -11.11 28.54 24.40
C GLN A 199 -10.14 29.69 24.09
N GLU A 200 -10.17 30.27 22.91
CA GLU A 200 -9.42 31.48 22.58
C GLU A 200 -9.80 32.66 23.49
N LYS A 201 -11.10 32.81 23.80
CA LYS A 201 -11.59 33.82 24.72
C LYS A 201 -11.25 33.54 26.19
N SER A 202 -11.06 32.28 26.56
CA SER A 202 -10.75 31.83 27.92
C SER A 202 -9.26 31.86 28.26
N ALA A 203 -8.39 32.18 27.31
CA ALA A 203 -6.93 32.07 27.43
C ALA A 203 -6.25 33.08 28.35
N ASN A 204 -6.97 33.74 29.27
CA ASN A 204 -6.41 34.52 30.35
C ASN A 204 -5.82 33.63 31.45
N GLY A 205 -4.80 32.82 31.14
CA GLY A 205 -4.01 32.15 32.18
C GLY A 205 -3.53 30.75 31.95
N THR A 206 -4.10 30.00 31.02
CA THR A 206 -3.61 28.66 30.71
C THR A 206 -3.39 28.60 29.21
N THR A 207 -2.14 28.59 28.79
CA THR A 207 -1.75 28.59 27.38
C THR A 207 -2.19 27.30 26.70
N VAL A 208 -3.41 27.22 26.25
CA VAL A 208 -3.83 26.26 25.24
C VAL A 208 -3.42 26.88 23.91
N GLN A 209 -2.31 26.46 23.35
CA GLN A 209 -1.95 26.88 22.01
C GLN A 209 -2.86 26.12 21.05
N PHE A 210 -3.72 26.84 20.36
CA PHE A 210 -4.51 26.30 19.27
C PHE A 210 -3.67 26.33 18.02
N ILE A 211 -3.66 25.20 17.30
CA ILE A 211 -3.30 25.22 15.90
C ILE A 211 -4.55 25.70 15.15
N CYS A 212 -5.02 26.88 15.52
CA CYS A 212 -6.05 27.62 14.80
C CYS A 212 -5.37 28.50 13.75
N ARG A 213 -4.60 27.87 12.87
CA ARG A 213 -4.26 28.52 11.63
C ARG A 213 -5.04 27.79 10.53
N PRO A 214 -5.62 28.50 9.57
CA PRO A 214 -6.35 27.90 8.46
C PRO A 214 -5.46 27.05 7.55
N LYS A 215 -4.31 26.63 8.01
CA LYS A 215 -3.24 26.04 7.24
C LYS A 215 -3.09 24.52 7.37
N ILE A 216 -3.65 23.87 8.38
CA ILE A 216 -3.58 22.41 8.46
C ILE A 216 -4.88 21.85 7.92
N ILE A 217 -4.79 21.43 6.68
CA ILE A 217 -5.92 20.90 5.97
C ILE A 217 -5.58 19.52 5.48
N LEU A 218 -5.89 18.55 6.27
CA LEU A 218 -5.98 17.18 5.85
C LEU A 218 -7.44 16.77 5.84
N VAL A 219 -7.95 16.62 4.64
CA VAL A 219 -9.31 16.14 4.44
C VAL A 219 -9.33 14.65 4.77
N GLN A 220 -9.74 14.32 5.97
CA GLN A 220 -10.32 13.03 6.23
C GLN A 220 -11.79 13.11 5.82
N ASN A 221 -12.13 12.26 4.83
CA ASN A 221 -13.50 11.93 4.43
C ASN A 221 -14.39 13.05 3.86
N VAL A 222 -14.43 13.14 2.54
CA VAL A 222 -15.38 14.00 1.77
C VAL A 222 -16.84 13.59 1.98
N GLN A 223 -17.14 12.39 2.51
CA GLN A 223 -18.52 11.93 2.71
C GLN A 223 -19.29 12.67 3.80
N GLU A 224 -18.63 13.24 4.80
CA GLU A 224 -19.30 14.05 5.82
C GLU A 224 -19.70 15.46 5.35
N ILE A 225 -19.10 15.96 4.28
CA ILE A 225 -19.36 17.31 3.76
C ILE A 225 -20.61 17.36 2.86
N LEU A 226 -21.04 16.23 2.32
CA LEU A 226 -22.20 16.15 1.43
C LEU A 226 -23.52 15.83 2.15
N SER A 227 -23.49 15.62 3.47
CA SER A 227 -24.67 15.30 4.30
C SER A 227 -25.02 16.40 5.32
N ALA A 228 -24.36 17.57 5.25
CA ALA A 228 -24.68 18.73 6.09
C ALA A 228 -25.43 19.82 5.34
#